data_439c541ab8432ad6ec52099b8dc3c526
#
_entry.id   439c541ab8432ad6ec52099b8dc3c526
#
_cell.length_a   1.000
_cell.length_b   1.000
_cell.length_c   1.000
_cell.angle_alpha   90.00
_cell.angle_beta   90.00
_cell.angle_gamma   90.00
#
_symmetry.space_group_name_H-M   'P 1'
#
loop_
_entity.id
_entity.type
_entity.pdbx_description
1 polymer ?
#
loop_
_entity_poly.entity_id
_entity_poly.type
_entity_poly.pdbx_seq_one_letter_code
_entity_poly.pdbx_strand_id
1 'polypeptide(L)'
;MIAIDTNVIVRLLTQDDKAQFQASYQLFRTAEIFIPDTVILETEWVLRYAYDFKPAEICSAFKKLFGLKNVHLNNAQLVARVINWHEAGLDFTDAFHLANSERYSSLKTFDDRFIKKSDGLSDCLVEKP
;
A
#
# COMPACT_ATOMS: atom_id res chain seq x y z
N MET A 1 10.86 16.93 -8.03
CA MET A 1 9.97 15.90 -7.42
C MET A 1 9.89 16.13 -5.92
N ILE A 2 8.72 15.98 -5.37
CA ILE A 2 8.48 16.14 -3.94
C ILE A 2 7.97 14.83 -3.34
N ALA A 3 8.32 14.57 -2.08
CA ALA A 3 7.74 13.45 -1.33
C ALA A 3 6.57 13.96 -0.49
N ILE A 4 5.62 13.09 -0.20
CA ILE A 4 4.45 13.42 0.60
C ILE A 4 4.30 12.47 1.77
N ASP A 5 3.63 12.96 2.82
CA ASP A 5 3.29 12.21 4.01
C ASP A 5 1.88 11.61 3.89
N THR A 6 1.56 10.72 4.79
CA THR A 6 0.29 10.00 4.84
C THR A 6 -0.93 10.92 4.83
N ASN A 7 -0.89 12.01 5.60
CA ASN A 7 -2.02 12.92 5.70
C ASN A 7 -2.40 13.55 4.36
N VAL A 8 -1.42 13.78 3.48
CA VAL A 8 -1.69 14.35 2.15
C VAL A 8 -2.58 13.40 1.34
N ILE A 9 -2.27 12.10 1.38
CA ILE A 9 -3.09 11.09 0.70
C ILE A 9 -4.45 10.93 1.37
N VAL A 10 -4.46 10.84 2.69
CA VAL A 10 -5.71 10.64 3.45
C VAL A 10 -6.68 11.78 3.20
N ARG A 11 -6.21 13.02 3.20
CA ARG A 11 -7.08 14.17 2.91
C ARG A 11 -7.58 14.18 1.47
N LEU A 12 -6.77 13.73 0.54
CA LEU A 12 -7.21 13.59 -0.86
C LEU A 12 -8.33 12.55 -1.00
N LEU A 13 -8.20 11.42 -0.32
CA LEU A 13 -9.13 10.29 -0.49
C LEU A 13 -10.39 10.41 0.35
N THR A 14 -10.32 11.01 1.53
CA THR A 14 -11.47 11.10 2.45
C THR A 14 -12.25 12.40 2.34
N GLN A 15 -11.60 13.48 1.94
CA GLN A 15 -12.19 14.81 1.76
C GLN A 15 -12.88 15.35 3.02
N ASP A 16 -12.46 14.90 4.20
CA ASP A 16 -13.07 15.26 5.48
C ASP A 16 -12.60 16.61 6.03
N ASP A 17 -11.60 17.22 5.42
CA ASP A 17 -11.14 18.58 5.69
C ASP A 17 -11.02 19.31 4.35
N LYS A 18 -11.93 20.24 4.13
CA LYS A 18 -12.06 20.90 2.82
C LYS A 18 -10.78 21.65 2.40
N ALA A 19 -10.18 22.39 3.33
CA ALA A 19 -8.98 23.16 3.03
C ALA A 19 -7.78 22.25 2.74
N GLN A 20 -7.60 21.20 3.53
CA GLN A 20 -6.54 20.22 3.32
C GLN A 20 -6.76 19.39 2.06
N PHE A 21 -8.01 19.03 1.76
CA PHE A 21 -8.34 18.38 0.49
C PHE A 21 -7.92 19.24 -0.70
N GLN A 22 -8.28 20.51 -0.69
CA GLN A 22 -7.94 21.42 -1.80
C GLN A 22 -6.42 21.56 -1.98
N ALA A 23 -5.69 21.67 -0.88
CA ALA A 23 -4.23 21.74 -0.92
C ALA A 23 -3.61 20.45 -1.49
N SER A 24 -4.09 19.28 -1.03
CA SER A 24 -3.64 17.98 -1.54
C SER A 24 -3.99 17.80 -3.02
N TYR A 25 -5.22 18.11 -3.38
CA TYR A 25 -5.69 18.00 -4.77
C TYR A 25 -4.85 18.85 -5.71
N GLN A 26 -4.58 20.10 -5.33
CA GLN A 26 -3.75 21.01 -6.14
C GLN A 26 -2.33 20.48 -6.30
N LEU A 27 -1.78 19.91 -5.23
CA LEU A 27 -0.45 19.30 -5.27
C LEU A 27 -0.39 18.14 -6.27
N PHE A 28 -1.37 17.24 -6.24
CA PHE A 28 -1.44 16.12 -7.18
C PHE A 28 -1.67 16.55 -8.63
N ARG A 29 -2.24 17.73 -8.83
CA ARG A 29 -2.44 18.26 -10.18
C ARG A 29 -1.19 18.91 -10.78
N THR A 30 -0.29 19.42 -9.95
CA THR A 30 0.76 20.33 -10.41
C THR A 30 2.18 19.84 -10.17
N ALA A 31 2.40 18.84 -9.34
CA ALA A 31 3.74 18.40 -8.94
C ALA A 31 4.03 16.97 -9.37
N GLU A 32 5.32 16.66 -9.53
CA GLU A 32 5.82 15.28 -9.58
C GLU A 32 5.97 14.80 -8.15
N ILE A 33 5.29 13.70 -7.81
CA ILE A 33 5.09 13.23 -6.45
C ILE A 33 5.75 11.86 -6.26
N PHE A 34 6.54 11.73 -5.20
CA PHE A 34 7.05 10.46 -4.71
C PHE A 34 6.32 10.04 -3.44
N ILE A 35 5.85 8.79 -3.40
CA ILE A 35 5.20 8.22 -2.21
C ILE A 35 6.10 7.11 -1.65
N PRO A 36 6.69 7.32 -0.46
CA PRO A 36 7.50 6.28 0.19
C PRO A 36 6.67 5.02 0.53
N ASP A 37 7.31 3.87 0.53
CA ASP A 37 6.65 2.61 0.92
C ASP A 37 6.05 2.68 2.32
N THR A 38 6.74 3.33 3.25
CA THR A 38 6.25 3.53 4.62
C THR A 38 4.96 4.34 4.65
N VAL A 39 4.81 5.30 3.76
CA VAL A 39 3.58 6.10 3.65
C VAL A 39 2.45 5.25 3.06
N ILE A 40 2.74 4.38 2.10
CA ILE A 40 1.73 3.45 1.55
C ILE A 40 1.20 2.55 2.67
N LEU A 41 2.09 1.96 3.47
CA LEU A 41 1.73 1.10 4.60
C LEU A 41 0.86 1.85 5.61
N GLU A 42 1.28 3.03 6.02
CA GLU A 42 0.54 3.82 7.00
C GLU A 42 -0.82 4.27 6.45
N THR A 43 -0.89 4.62 5.18
CA THR A 43 -2.14 5.05 4.55
C THR A 43 -3.18 3.92 4.57
N GLU A 44 -2.78 2.70 4.23
CA GLU A 44 -3.70 1.55 4.29
C GLU A 44 -4.22 1.36 5.72
N TRP A 45 -3.33 1.41 6.69
CA TRP A 45 -3.70 1.26 8.10
C TRP A 45 -4.68 2.34 8.56
N VAL A 46 -4.42 3.61 8.23
CA VAL A 46 -5.28 4.75 8.60
C VAL A 46 -6.66 4.62 7.95
N LEU A 47 -6.71 4.32 6.65
CA LEU A 47 -7.98 4.18 5.95
C LEU A 47 -8.83 3.04 6.52
N ARG A 48 -8.19 1.95 6.90
CA ARG A 48 -8.87 0.78 7.47
C ARG A 48 -9.37 1.04 8.88
N TYR A 49 -8.53 1.57 9.77
CA TYR A 49 -8.86 1.71 11.19
C TYR A 49 -9.57 3.00 11.54
N ALA A 50 -9.20 4.12 10.92
CA ALA A 50 -9.78 5.43 11.26
C ALA A 50 -10.99 5.78 10.39
N TYR A 51 -11.07 5.25 9.17
CA TYR A 51 -12.15 5.59 8.23
C TYR A 51 -12.99 4.39 7.82
N ASP A 52 -12.70 3.22 8.36
CA ASP A 52 -13.46 1.99 8.13
C ASP A 52 -13.59 1.59 6.65
N PHE A 53 -12.58 1.90 5.85
CA PHE A 53 -12.52 1.47 4.46
C PHE A 53 -12.35 -0.04 4.38
N LYS A 54 -13.05 -0.66 3.43
CA LYS A 54 -12.89 -2.09 3.15
C LYS A 54 -11.68 -2.33 2.24
N PRO A 55 -11.09 -3.54 2.25
CA PRO A 55 -9.95 -3.85 1.39
C PRO A 55 -10.18 -3.52 -0.09
N ALA A 56 -11.36 -3.80 -0.63
CA ALA A 56 -11.68 -3.49 -2.01
C ALA A 56 -11.65 -1.98 -2.30
N GLU A 57 -12.11 -1.17 -1.36
CA GLU A 57 -12.11 0.29 -1.49
C GLU A 57 -10.68 0.84 -1.45
N ILE A 58 -9.86 0.33 -0.54
CA ILE A 58 -8.46 0.74 -0.41
C ILE A 58 -7.68 0.37 -1.67
N CYS A 59 -7.82 -0.87 -2.13
CA CYS A 59 -7.14 -1.35 -3.34
C CYS A 59 -7.55 -0.55 -4.57
N SER A 60 -8.83 -0.25 -4.72
CA SER A 60 -9.33 0.57 -5.83
C SER A 60 -8.73 1.98 -5.79
N ALA A 61 -8.70 2.61 -4.62
CA ALA A 61 -8.13 3.94 -4.44
C ALA A 61 -6.63 3.94 -4.77
N PHE A 62 -5.88 2.95 -4.29
CA PHE A 62 -4.45 2.83 -4.57
C PHE A 62 -4.15 2.62 -6.05
N LYS A 63 -4.93 1.77 -6.72
CA LYS A 63 -4.75 1.54 -8.16
C LYS A 63 -4.91 2.84 -8.95
N LYS A 64 -5.91 3.64 -8.62
CA LYS A 64 -6.14 4.93 -9.27
C LYS A 64 -5.01 5.91 -8.98
N LEU A 65 -4.63 6.03 -7.72
CA LEU A 65 -3.61 6.97 -7.27
C LEU A 65 -2.25 6.64 -7.87
N PHE A 66 -1.83 5.37 -7.77
CA PHE A 66 -0.52 4.93 -8.24
C PHE A 66 -0.45 4.82 -9.76
N GLY A 67 -1.60 4.84 -10.44
CA GLY A 67 -1.68 4.88 -11.90
C GLY A 67 -1.50 6.27 -12.51
N LEU A 68 -1.48 7.33 -11.69
CA LEU A 68 -1.28 8.69 -12.20
C LEU A 68 0.15 8.85 -12.72
N LYS A 69 0.30 9.54 -13.85
CA LYS A 69 1.61 9.71 -14.51
C LYS A 69 2.63 10.43 -13.66
N ASN A 70 2.17 11.33 -12.81
CA ASN A 70 3.03 12.17 -11.96
C ASN A 70 3.25 11.59 -10.56
N VAL A 71 2.78 10.38 -10.31
CA VAL A 71 3.00 9.67 -9.04
C VAL A 71 4.05 8.59 -9.24
N HIS A 72 5.08 8.63 -8.39
CA HIS A 72 6.24 7.75 -8.47
C HIS A 72 6.40 6.97 -7.17
N LEU A 73 6.65 5.68 -7.29
CA LEU A 73 6.88 4.77 -6.18
C LEU A 73 8.30 4.24 -6.23
N ASN A 74 8.79 3.73 -5.11
CA ASN A 74 10.10 3.09 -5.06
C ASN A 74 10.17 1.90 -6.02
N ASN A 75 9.14 1.06 -6.02
CA ASN A 75 9.01 -0.08 -6.94
C ASN A 75 7.53 -0.31 -7.25
N ALA A 76 7.07 0.25 -8.36
CA ALA A 76 5.65 0.17 -8.75
C ALA A 76 5.19 -1.27 -8.99
N GLN A 77 6.05 -2.12 -9.55
CA GLN A 77 5.70 -3.53 -9.80
C GLN A 77 5.54 -4.30 -8.50
N LEU A 78 6.39 -4.05 -7.52
CA LEU A 78 6.29 -4.65 -6.20
C LEU A 78 4.97 -4.24 -5.52
N VAL A 79 4.63 -2.97 -5.57
CA VAL A 79 3.39 -2.46 -4.96
C VAL A 79 2.17 -3.06 -5.67
N ALA A 80 2.21 -3.24 -6.98
CA ALA A 80 1.12 -3.88 -7.72
C ALA A 80 0.91 -5.32 -7.23
N ARG A 81 1.98 -6.09 -6.97
CA ARG A 81 1.86 -7.44 -6.39
C ARG A 81 1.26 -7.40 -5.00
N VAL A 82 1.69 -6.47 -4.17
CA VAL A 82 1.14 -6.29 -2.81
C VAL A 82 -0.37 -6.08 -2.87
N ILE A 83 -0.83 -5.19 -3.74
CA ILE A 83 -2.25 -4.92 -3.92
C ILE A 83 -3.00 -6.17 -4.38
N ASN A 84 -2.47 -6.90 -5.36
CA ASN A 84 -3.08 -8.12 -5.86
C ASN A 84 -3.19 -9.20 -4.77
N TRP A 85 -2.15 -9.40 -3.98
CA TRP A 85 -2.16 -10.36 -2.89
C TRP A 85 -3.14 -9.96 -1.78
N HIS A 86 -3.21 -8.66 -1.50
CA HIS A 86 -4.17 -8.15 -0.51
C HIS A 86 -5.61 -8.34 -0.99
N GLU A 87 -5.90 -8.11 -2.26
CA GLU A 87 -7.22 -8.39 -2.84
C GLU A 87 -7.59 -9.87 -2.72
N ALA A 88 -6.60 -10.76 -2.80
CA ALA A 88 -6.79 -12.20 -2.65
C ALA A 88 -6.90 -12.66 -1.20
N GLY A 89 -6.74 -11.75 -0.22
CA GLY A 89 -6.99 -12.04 1.18
C GLY A 89 -5.79 -12.00 2.10
N LEU A 90 -4.58 -11.72 1.59
CA LEU A 90 -3.41 -11.58 2.45
C LEU A 90 -3.43 -10.19 3.12
N ASP A 91 -3.05 -10.14 4.40
CA ASP A 91 -2.88 -8.86 5.10
C ASP A 91 -1.93 -7.94 4.33
N PHE A 92 -2.24 -6.65 4.29
CA PHE A 92 -1.51 -5.70 3.44
C PHE A 92 -0.04 -5.59 3.85
N THR A 93 0.24 -5.48 5.15
CA THR A 93 1.60 -5.41 5.66
C THR A 93 2.35 -6.71 5.39
N ASP A 94 1.71 -7.86 5.61
CA ASP A 94 2.30 -9.17 5.30
C ASP A 94 2.62 -9.31 3.82
N ALA A 95 1.73 -8.83 2.95
CA ALA A 95 1.96 -8.81 1.51
C ALA A 95 3.20 -7.97 1.16
N PHE A 96 3.37 -6.84 1.82
CA PHE A 96 4.55 -5.98 1.64
C PHE A 96 5.84 -6.68 2.12
N HIS A 97 5.78 -7.34 3.27
CA HIS A 97 6.91 -8.12 3.78
C HIS A 97 7.32 -9.20 2.78
N LEU A 98 6.36 -9.96 2.27
CA LEU A 98 6.63 -11.03 1.32
C LEU A 98 7.21 -10.49 0.02
N ALA A 99 6.63 -9.43 -0.53
CA ALA A 99 7.10 -8.82 -1.77
C ALA A 99 8.55 -8.32 -1.66
N ASN A 100 8.91 -7.76 -0.50
CA ASN A 100 10.28 -7.32 -0.24
C ASN A 100 11.25 -8.47 0.05
N SER A 101 10.74 -9.68 0.23
CA SER A 101 11.54 -10.85 0.57
C SER A 101 11.67 -11.84 -0.59
N GLU A 102 11.10 -11.56 -1.75
CA GLU A 102 10.99 -12.52 -2.85
C GLU A 102 12.30 -13.09 -3.36
N ARG A 103 13.39 -12.34 -3.27
CA ARG A 103 14.71 -12.82 -3.70
C ARG A 103 15.38 -13.73 -2.67
N TYR A 104 14.79 -13.92 -1.50
CA TYR A 104 15.33 -14.77 -0.45
C TYR A 104 14.57 -16.09 -0.40
N SER A 105 15.22 -17.13 0.12
CA SER A 105 14.66 -18.49 0.12
C SER A 105 13.47 -18.64 1.05
N SER A 106 13.47 -17.92 2.17
CA SER A 106 12.37 -18.00 3.13
C SER A 106 12.18 -16.71 3.92
N LEU A 107 10.95 -16.52 4.39
CA LEU A 107 10.58 -15.49 5.33
C LEU A 107 10.07 -16.19 6.60
N LYS A 108 10.68 -15.92 7.72
CA LYS A 108 10.32 -16.57 8.99
C LYS A 108 9.27 -15.76 9.75
N THR A 109 8.25 -16.44 10.25
CA THR A 109 7.17 -15.82 11.03
C THR A 109 6.57 -16.83 11.98
N PHE A 110 5.99 -16.35 13.07
CA PHE A 110 5.17 -17.17 13.95
C PHE A 110 3.67 -17.11 13.62
N ASP A 111 3.30 -16.32 12.62
CA ASP A 111 1.90 -16.07 12.27
C ASP A 111 1.37 -17.19 11.34
N ASP A 112 0.56 -18.08 11.91
CA ASP A 112 -0.03 -19.22 11.18
C ASP A 112 -0.91 -18.76 10.02
N ARG A 113 -1.61 -17.65 10.18
CA ARG A 113 -2.49 -17.14 9.13
C ARG A 113 -1.69 -16.63 7.94
N PHE A 114 -0.58 -15.94 8.21
CA PHE A 114 0.33 -15.48 7.15
C PHE A 114 0.90 -16.67 6.37
N ILE A 115 1.38 -17.69 7.08
CA ILE A 115 1.91 -18.92 6.46
C ILE A 115 0.86 -19.52 5.53
N LYS A 116 -0.36 -19.68 6.02
CA LYS A 116 -1.44 -20.31 5.24
C LYS A 116 -1.84 -19.47 4.03
N LYS A 117 -2.02 -18.17 4.23
CA LYS A 117 -2.50 -17.26 3.17
C LYS A 117 -1.46 -16.99 2.10
N SER A 118 -0.17 -17.11 2.41
CA SER A 118 0.92 -16.88 1.46
C SER A 118 1.25 -18.09 0.60
N ASP A 119 0.66 -19.25 0.88
CA ASP A 119 0.99 -20.50 0.17
C ASP A 119 0.76 -20.33 -1.33
N GLY A 120 1.79 -20.67 -2.11
CA GLY A 120 1.73 -20.60 -3.58
C GLY A 120 1.87 -19.21 -4.19
N LEU A 121 2.03 -18.15 -3.38
CA LEU A 121 2.11 -16.78 -3.91
C LEU A 121 3.51 -16.41 -4.39
N SER A 122 4.55 -16.96 -3.81
CA SER A 122 5.94 -16.60 -4.09
C SER A 122 6.83 -17.81 -3.92
N ASP A 123 7.99 -17.79 -4.58
CA ASP A 123 9.04 -18.79 -4.37
C ASP A 123 9.73 -18.65 -3.01
N CYS A 124 9.59 -17.51 -2.37
CA CYS A 124 10.03 -17.29 -0.99
C CYS A 124 9.06 -18.01 -0.04
N LEU A 125 9.54 -19.00 0.67
CA LEU A 125 8.71 -19.79 1.59
C LEU A 125 8.45 -19.02 2.87
N VAL A 126 7.17 -18.89 3.22
CA VAL A 126 6.77 -18.32 4.51
C VAL A 126 6.58 -19.48 5.49
N GLU A 127 7.40 -19.51 6.53
CA GLU A 127 7.44 -20.66 7.44
C GLU A 127 7.93 -20.26 8.81
N LYS A 128 7.73 -21.16 9.78
CA LYS A 128 8.19 -20.92 11.16
C LYS A 128 9.71 -21.05 11.26
N PRO A 129 10.31 -20.35 12.25
CA PRO A 129 11.75 -20.46 12.51
C PRO A 129 12.18 -21.87 12.84
#